data_8778c2c2fb90c6ce98d78cbe68032f77
#
_entry.id   8778c2c2fb90c6ce98d78cbe68032f77
#
_cell.length_a   1.000
_cell.length_b   1.000
_cell.length_c   1.000
_cell.angle_alpha   90.00
_cell.angle_beta   90.00
_cell.angle_gamma   90.00
#
_symmetry.space_group_name_H-M   'P 1'
#
loop_
_entity.id
_entity.type
_entity.pdbx_description
1 polymer ?
#
loop_
_entity_poly.entity_id
_entity_poly.type
_entity_poly.pdbx_seq_one_letter_code
_entity_poly.pdbx_strand_id
1 'polypeptide(L)'
;FARLSQLKINLPVAEANIAENKPDYINVGITKDGQYSINEKQINAKSVDELTLKLREVSASKTDTPLVINADSLASHQSVINVMEASRKVGLTKITFSTKVN
;
A
#
# COMPACT_ATOMS: atom_id res chain seq x y z
N PHE A 1 -2.60 17.81 4.79
CA PHE A 1 -2.85 17.58 4.59
C PHE A 1 -3.50 16.92 4.82
N ALA A 2 -3.40 16.65 5.14
CA ALA A 2 -4.16 16.17 5.78
C ALA A 2 -5.12 15.62 5.18
N ARG A 3 -5.43 16.01 4.58
CA ARG A 3 -6.27 15.62 3.98
C ARG A 3 -6.30 14.34 3.78
N LEU A 4 -5.48 13.81 3.73
CA LEU A 4 -5.41 12.60 3.41
C LEU A 4 -6.13 11.89 4.27
N SER A 5 -5.95 12.15 5.24
CA SER A 5 -6.46 11.39 6.13
C SER A 5 -7.84 11.31 6.00
N GLN A 6 -8.36 12.20 5.75
CA GLN A 6 -9.60 12.18 5.74
C GLN A 6 -10.16 11.22 4.99
N LEU A 7 -9.60 10.84 4.18
CA LEU A 7 -10.09 9.97 3.43
C LEU A 7 -10.47 8.93 4.17
N LYS A 8 -9.70 8.41 4.81
CA LYS A 8 -9.95 7.32 5.42
C LYS A 8 -10.96 7.49 6.28
N ILE A 9 -11.09 8.46 6.68
CA ILE A 9 -11.94 8.67 7.53
C ILE A 9 -13.18 8.29 7.19
N ASN A 10 -13.53 8.54 6.23
CA ASN A 10 -14.70 8.30 5.93
C ASN A 10 -15.10 7.05 5.96
N LEU A 11 -14.36 6.28 6.18
CA LEU A 11 -14.68 5.11 6.18
C LEU A 11 -15.61 4.94 7.08
N PRO A 12 -16.52 4.65 6.83
CA PRO A 12 -17.49 4.53 7.57
C PRO A 12 -17.35 3.67 8.64
N VAL A 13 -17.91 3.92 9.56
CA VAL A 13 -17.94 3.14 10.59
C VAL A 13 -18.39 1.86 10.23
N ALA A 14 -19.26 1.72 9.39
CA ALA A 14 -19.76 0.47 8.99
C ALA A 14 -18.60 -0.33 8.70
N GLU A 15 -17.69 0.21 8.11
CA GLU A 15 -16.59 -0.44 7.81
C GLU A 15 -15.93 -0.90 8.96
N ALA A 16 -15.94 -0.24 9.97
CA ALA A 16 -15.26 -0.64 11.09
C ALA A 16 -15.72 -2.01 11.50
N ASN A 17 -16.92 -2.27 11.38
CA ASN A 17 -17.37 -3.53 11.77
C ASN A 17 -16.83 -4.55 10.90
N ILE A 18 -16.81 -4.31 9.71
CA ILE A 18 -16.34 -5.25 8.80
C ILE A 18 -14.92 -5.37 9.01
N ALA A 19 -14.34 -4.40 9.52
CA ALA A 19 -12.95 -4.44 9.67
C ALA A 19 -12.54 -5.56 10.50
N GLU A 20 -13.33 -6.03 11.28
CA GLU A 20 -12.92 -7.06 12.07
C GLU A 20 -12.47 -8.10 11.18
N ASN A 21 -12.92 -8.05 9.97
CA ASN A 21 -12.54 -9.04 9.09
C ASN A 21 -11.47 -8.44 8.29
N LYS A 22 -10.43 -8.08 8.67
CA LYS A 22 -9.38 -7.65 7.89
C LYS A 22 -9.65 -7.61 6.44
N PRO A 23 -9.28 -6.62 5.75
CA PRO A 23 -9.48 -6.50 4.31
C PRO A 23 -8.68 -7.58 3.64
N ASP A 24 -9.16 -8.05 2.54
CA ASP A 24 -8.45 -9.03 1.80
C ASP A 24 -7.54 -8.40 0.77
N TYR A 25 -6.84 -7.37 1.14
CA TYR A 25 -5.92 -6.77 0.21
C TYR A 25 -4.77 -6.13 0.99
N ILE A 26 -3.70 -5.85 0.33
CA ILE A 26 -2.54 -5.24 0.94
C ILE A 26 -2.53 -3.78 0.49
N ASN A 27 -2.47 -2.87 1.43
CA ASN A 27 -2.49 -1.45 1.11
C ASN A 27 -1.08 -0.89 1.28
N VAL A 28 -0.49 -0.40 0.22
CA VAL A 28 0.85 0.15 0.27
C VAL A 28 0.74 1.66 0.09
N GLY A 29 1.20 2.41 1.07
CA GLY A 29 1.14 3.86 1.00
C GLY A 29 2.51 4.41 0.63
N ILE A 30 2.54 5.48 -0.15
CA ILE A 30 3.80 6.10 -0.55
C ILE A 30 3.66 7.58 -0.29
N THR A 31 4.54 8.14 0.54
CA THR A 31 4.47 9.55 0.84
C THR A 31 5.21 10.34 -0.22
N LYS A 32 5.04 11.64 -0.22
CA LYS A 32 5.72 12.46 -1.20
C LYS A 32 7.22 12.42 -1.00
N ASP A 33 7.68 12.01 0.18
CA ASP A 33 9.09 11.93 0.45
C ASP A 33 9.65 10.55 0.14
N GLY A 34 8.84 9.69 -0.42
CA GLY A 34 9.34 8.38 -0.78
C GLY A 34 9.34 7.34 0.32
N GLN A 35 8.60 7.58 1.38
CA GLN A 35 8.55 6.60 2.43
C GLN A 35 7.37 5.69 2.20
N TYR A 36 7.47 4.46 2.65
CA TYR A 36 6.45 3.47 2.38
C TYR A 36 5.75 3.00 3.66
N SER A 37 4.52 2.56 3.49
CA SER A 37 3.81 1.94 4.58
C SER A 37 3.07 0.74 3.99
N ILE A 38 2.86 -0.28 4.79
CA ILE A 38 2.10 -1.43 4.37
C ILE A 38 1.03 -1.64 5.42
N ASN A 39 -0.22 -1.62 4.98
CA ASN A 39 -1.37 -1.74 5.86
C ASN A 39 -1.27 -0.72 6.99
N GLU A 40 -0.91 0.52 6.57
CA GLU A 40 -0.80 1.65 7.47
C GLU A 40 0.31 1.57 8.49
N LYS A 41 1.22 0.67 8.33
CA LYS A 41 2.32 0.58 9.25
C LYS A 41 3.55 1.02 8.48
N GLN A 42 4.21 2.05 8.89
CA GLN A 42 5.38 2.55 8.17
C GLN A 42 6.50 1.53 8.20
N ILE A 43 7.13 1.32 7.07
CA ILE A 43 8.21 0.37 7.00
C ILE A 43 9.44 1.13 6.56
N ASN A 44 10.58 0.54 6.80
CA ASN A 44 11.83 1.18 6.49
C ASN A 44 12.46 0.43 5.35
N ALA A 45 11.99 0.66 4.16
CA ALA A 45 12.50 -0.03 3.00
C ALA A 45 13.16 0.97 2.08
N LYS A 46 14.40 0.72 1.71
CA LYS A 46 15.11 1.61 0.85
C LYS A 46 15.42 1.03 -0.51
N SER A 47 14.97 -0.15 -0.76
CA SER A 47 15.24 -0.75 -2.06
C SER A 47 14.11 -1.67 -2.43
N VAL A 48 14.09 -2.07 -3.67
CA VAL A 48 13.06 -2.99 -4.15
C VAL A 48 13.18 -4.29 -3.40
N ASP A 49 14.40 -4.73 -3.09
CA ASP A 49 14.57 -5.98 -2.40
C ASP A 49 13.97 -5.92 -0.99
N GLU A 50 14.13 -4.81 -0.31
CA GLU A 50 13.57 -4.70 1.02
C GLU A 50 12.04 -4.65 0.95
N LEU A 51 11.52 -3.98 -0.06
CA LEU A 51 10.08 -3.93 -0.23
C LEU A 51 9.57 -5.32 -0.53
N THR A 52 10.32 -6.07 -1.32
CA THR A 52 9.92 -7.42 -1.69
C THR A 52 9.83 -8.30 -0.45
N LEU A 53 10.79 -8.18 0.45
CA LEU A 53 10.78 -8.98 1.65
C LEU A 53 9.58 -8.61 2.52
N LYS A 54 9.29 -7.32 2.63
CA LYS A 54 8.18 -6.92 3.46
C LYS A 54 6.85 -7.37 2.87
N LEU A 55 6.72 -7.28 1.57
CA LEU A 55 5.48 -7.70 0.93
C LEU A 55 5.33 -9.22 1.05
N ARG A 56 6.43 -9.94 0.99
CA ARG A 56 6.34 -11.38 1.07
C ARG A 56 5.86 -11.76 2.48
N GLU A 57 6.33 -11.06 3.50
CA GLU A 57 5.91 -11.34 4.85
C GLU A 57 4.41 -11.06 5.01
N VAL A 58 3.94 -9.96 4.47
CA VAL A 58 2.56 -9.61 4.63
C VAL A 58 1.64 -10.49 3.82
N SER A 59 2.05 -10.89 2.65
CA SER A 59 1.18 -11.68 1.80
C SER A 59 1.15 -13.13 2.28
N ALA A 60 2.16 -13.54 3.01
CA ALA A 60 2.23 -14.89 3.50
C ALA A 60 1.96 -15.92 2.42
N SER A 61 2.56 -15.70 1.28
CA SER A 61 2.46 -16.61 0.16
C SER A 61 1.10 -16.64 -0.53
N LYS A 62 0.23 -15.73 -0.22
CA LYS A 62 -1.04 -15.69 -0.89
C LYS A 62 -0.90 -14.77 -2.08
N THR A 63 -0.66 -15.32 -3.24
CA THR A 63 -0.37 -14.51 -4.40
C THR A 63 -1.61 -13.97 -5.10
N ASP A 64 -2.79 -14.41 -4.70
CA ASP A 64 -3.99 -13.89 -5.34
C ASP A 64 -4.52 -12.68 -4.55
N THR A 65 -3.80 -12.20 -3.57
CA THR A 65 -4.26 -11.07 -2.77
C THR A 65 -4.09 -9.78 -3.57
N PRO A 66 -5.11 -8.95 -3.66
CA PRO A 66 -4.98 -7.71 -4.39
C PRO A 66 -4.06 -6.74 -3.63
N LEU A 67 -3.39 -5.89 -4.35
CA LEU A 67 -2.50 -4.92 -3.76
C LEU A 67 -2.95 -3.54 -4.22
N VAL A 68 -3.17 -2.63 -3.29
CA VAL A 68 -3.60 -1.29 -3.64
C VAL A 68 -2.46 -0.34 -3.31
N ILE A 69 -2.07 0.47 -4.27
CA ILE A 69 -1.00 1.43 -4.06
C ILE A 69 -1.64 2.79 -3.89
N ASN A 70 -1.47 3.38 -2.71
CA ASN A 70 -2.00 4.69 -2.42
C ASN A 70 -0.83 5.65 -2.39
N ALA A 71 -0.58 6.34 -3.49
CA ALA A 71 0.56 7.22 -3.58
C ALA A 71 0.11 8.66 -3.44
N ASP A 72 0.91 9.44 -2.72
CA ASP A 72 0.66 10.85 -2.60
C ASP A 72 0.84 11.40 -4.02
N SER A 73 0.07 12.40 -4.39
CA SER A 73 0.15 12.93 -5.74
C SER A 73 1.53 13.50 -6.04
N LEU A 74 2.30 13.81 -5.02
CA LEU A 74 3.64 14.32 -5.24
C LEU A 74 4.71 13.25 -5.05
N ALA A 75 4.30 12.01 -4.91
CA ALA A 75 5.28 10.95 -4.75
C ALA A 75 5.99 10.76 -6.08
N SER A 76 7.23 10.34 -6.05
CA SER A 76 7.98 10.20 -7.27
C SER A 76 7.48 8.99 -8.06
N HIS A 77 7.64 9.08 -9.35
CA HIS A 77 7.25 8.01 -10.23
C HIS A 77 8.07 6.77 -9.86
N GLN A 78 9.34 6.96 -9.57
CA GLN A 78 10.19 5.84 -9.26
C GLN A 78 9.74 5.10 -7.99
N SER A 79 9.22 5.81 -7.01
CA SER A 79 8.79 5.14 -5.80
C SER A 79 7.61 4.22 -6.08
N VAL A 80 6.75 4.60 -7.03
CA VAL A 80 5.61 3.78 -7.38
C VAL A 80 6.11 2.56 -8.16
N ILE A 81 7.05 2.77 -9.07
CA ILE A 81 7.59 1.68 -9.87
C ILE A 81 8.27 0.65 -8.96
N ASN A 82 8.93 1.12 -7.91
CA ASN A 82 9.60 0.20 -7.01
C ASN A 82 8.59 -0.74 -6.33
N VAL A 83 7.43 -0.23 -5.99
CA VAL A 83 6.42 -1.06 -5.37
C VAL A 83 5.89 -2.07 -6.38
N MET A 84 5.71 -1.64 -7.62
CA MET A 84 5.20 -2.53 -8.64
C MET A 84 6.20 -3.64 -8.89
N GLU A 85 7.47 -3.30 -8.89
CA GLU A 85 8.49 -4.28 -9.14
C GLU A 85 8.53 -5.28 -7.98
N ALA A 86 8.47 -4.80 -6.76
CA ALA A 86 8.49 -5.65 -5.60
C ALA A 86 7.26 -6.57 -5.59
N SER A 87 6.11 -6.03 -5.96
CA SER A 87 4.89 -6.82 -5.98
C SER A 87 5.02 -7.94 -6.99
N ARG A 88 5.59 -7.63 -8.15
CA ARG A 88 5.73 -8.63 -9.16
C ARG A 88 6.68 -9.73 -8.69
N LYS A 89 7.74 -9.37 -7.97
CA LYS A 89 8.68 -10.37 -7.51
C LYS A 89 8.06 -11.29 -6.47
N VAL A 90 7.06 -10.83 -5.77
CA VAL A 90 6.39 -11.65 -4.78
C VAL A 90 5.29 -12.47 -5.43
N GLY A 91 4.89 -12.10 -6.63
CA GLY A 91 3.81 -12.81 -7.31
C GLY A 91 2.47 -12.16 -7.17
N LEU A 92 2.42 -10.94 -6.63
CA LEU A 92 1.17 -10.25 -6.47
C LEU A 92 0.92 -9.47 -7.74
N THR A 93 0.00 -9.94 -8.56
CA THR A 93 -0.22 -9.30 -9.85
C THR A 93 -1.51 -8.49 -9.93
N LYS A 94 -2.36 -8.56 -8.91
CA LYS A 94 -3.59 -7.79 -8.94
C LYS A 94 -3.31 -6.45 -8.29
N ILE A 95 -2.85 -5.50 -9.06
CA ILE A 95 -2.44 -4.20 -8.55
C ILE A 95 -3.39 -3.12 -8.97
N THR A 96 -3.83 -2.33 -8.02
CA THR A 96 -4.73 -1.21 -8.29
C THR A 96 -4.10 0.06 -7.73
N PHE A 97 -4.30 1.17 -8.40
CA PHE A 97 -3.77 2.43 -7.93
C PHE A 97 -4.85 3.31 -7.39
N SER A 98 -4.52 4.05 -6.37
CA SER A 98 -5.43 5.01 -5.81
C SER A 98 -4.58 6.22 -5.49
N THR A 99 -4.74 7.30 -6.21
CA THR A 99 -3.93 8.48 -5.99
C THR A 99 -4.65 9.46 -5.11
N LYS A 100 -3.90 10.01 -4.12
CA LYS A 100 -4.51 10.92 -3.29
C LYS A 100 -4.47 12.24 -3.91
N VAL A 101 -5.56 12.84 -4.11
CA VAL A 101 -5.58 14.12 -4.72
C VAL A 101 -5.79 15.13 -3.66
N ASN A 102 -4.99 16.08 -3.56
CA ASN A 102 -5.16 17.08 -2.52
C ASN A 102 -5.79 18.31 -3.00
#